data_f7f4e9913e7717be78d77b0d3b58edb5
#
_entry.id   f7f4e9913e7717be78d77b0d3b58edb5
#
_cell.length_a   1.000
_cell.length_b   1.000
_cell.length_c   1.000
_cell.angle_alpha   90.00
_cell.angle_beta   90.00
_cell.angle_gamma   90.00
#
_symmetry.space_group_name_H-M   'P 1'
#
loop_
_entity.id
_entity.type
_entity.pdbx_description
1 polymer ?
#
loop_
_entity_poly.entity_id
_entity_poly.type
_entity_poly.pdbx_seq_one_letter_code
_entity_poly.pdbx_strand_id
1 'polypeptide(L)'
;MSERIVPGEIKINGVHIINSRGKRVDVTLIVQQIDIYEDITAPFITGKLFISDSLALGEILPLFGEELLVLDLESPLTGFRLNKTFFIYKMEGRENASMKNVVYTLDFVSIEAFTDLNCKISLKYEGKISDIVEKIIISNPGLKSKKSIYIEQTVNRIVYVSNFWSPVQNIYYLADKAVNGKETPSYMFFENNEGFIFASLDRLYQNPNYKTFTRHQLTKPPRGNMNLEEEHSKILDMSTPVMFDYIDRLRHGYYGGLVYQYDVLDKTINYKHFIAKDDLRGNLLNKNIIESQNQITFNPESNIRTNIIHKNIFANSPIRTITHDLKRMASLRRLQGITTNVQVFGLLDYSVGQTFNLVIYKDTSEYKESTDEQMIDEVLSGKYLATSVHHKITKKDYFTHIELSKNSFDKNLDE
;
A
#
# COMPACT_ATOMS: atom_id res chain seq x y z
N MET A 1 -5.45 40.13 -0.26
CA MET A 1 -5.71 39.35 -1.50
C MET A 1 -5.55 37.88 -1.11
N SER A 2 -6.63 37.08 -1.17
CA SER A 2 -6.48 35.62 -0.99
C SER A 2 -5.66 35.12 -2.19
N GLU A 3 -4.52 34.53 -1.94
CA GLU A 3 -3.74 33.86 -2.99
C GLU A 3 -4.64 32.83 -3.66
N ARG A 4 -4.69 32.87 -4.98
CA ARG A 4 -5.50 31.94 -5.76
C ARG A 4 -4.79 30.58 -5.75
N ILE A 5 -5.34 29.60 -5.03
CA ILE A 5 -4.81 28.25 -4.97
C ILE A 5 -4.91 27.63 -6.38
N VAL A 6 -3.81 27.00 -6.83
CA VAL A 6 -3.71 26.32 -8.13
C VAL A 6 -3.72 24.80 -7.90
N PRO A 7 -4.31 24.00 -8.82
CA PRO A 7 -4.24 22.56 -8.72
C PRO A 7 -2.78 22.04 -8.64
N GLY A 8 -2.51 21.14 -7.70
CA GLY A 8 -1.14 20.63 -7.48
C GLY A 8 -0.21 21.62 -6.79
N GLU A 9 -0.74 22.65 -6.13
CA GLU A 9 0.08 23.56 -5.34
C GLU A 9 0.49 22.91 -4.02
N ILE A 10 1.79 23.05 -3.69
CA ILE A 10 2.36 22.58 -2.43
C ILE A 10 3.23 23.66 -1.83
N LYS A 11 3.15 23.81 -0.51
CA LYS A 11 4.01 24.70 0.24
C LYS A 11 5.09 23.89 0.95
N ILE A 12 6.34 24.13 0.57
CA ILE A 12 7.51 23.56 1.22
C ILE A 12 7.93 24.51 2.35
N ASN A 13 7.51 24.21 3.58
CA ASN A 13 7.85 25.03 4.74
C ASN A 13 9.33 24.88 5.12
N GLY A 14 9.92 23.70 4.88
CA GLY A 14 11.35 23.49 5.07
C GLY A 14 11.78 22.06 4.80
N VAL A 15 13.00 21.92 4.30
CA VAL A 15 13.71 20.65 4.15
C VAL A 15 15.05 20.78 4.87
N HIS A 16 15.25 20.01 5.92
CA HIS A 16 16.44 20.12 6.76
C HIS A 16 17.16 18.79 6.89
N ILE A 17 18.48 18.83 6.83
CA ILE A 17 19.33 17.67 7.12
C ILE A 17 20.00 17.92 8.46
N ILE A 18 19.96 16.92 9.35
CA ILE A 18 20.55 16.95 10.68
C ILE A 18 21.58 15.83 10.75
N ASN A 19 22.83 16.18 11.04
CA ASN A 19 23.88 15.17 11.21
C ASN A 19 23.87 14.52 12.60
N SER A 20 24.73 13.50 12.78
CA SER A 20 24.89 12.77 14.05
C SER A 20 25.31 13.65 15.25
N ARG A 21 25.88 14.84 14.99
CA ARG A 21 26.25 15.84 16.02
C ARG A 21 25.13 16.84 16.31
N GLY A 22 23.96 16.69 15.70
CA GLY A 22 22.81 17.60 15.87
C GLY A 22 22.90 18.91 15.08
N LYS A 23 23.89 19.09 14.20
CA LYS A 23 23.97 20.28 13.33
C LYS A 23 22.88 20.17 12.25
N ARG A 24 22.00 21.17 12.23
CA ARG A 24 20.90 21.29 11.27
C ARG A 24 21.28 22.24 10.15
N VAL A 25 21.06 21.82 8.91
CA VAL A 25 21.27 22.63 7.71
C VAL A 25 19.98 22.66 6.90
N ASP A 26 19.56 23.84 6.50
CA ASP A 26 18.42 24.04 5.60
C ASP A 26 18.88 23.84 4.15
N VAL A 27 18.27 22.88 3.48
CA VAL A 27 18.56 22.53 2.09
C VAL A 27 17.40 22.84 1.15
N THR A 28 16.37 23.50 1.62
CA THR A 28 15.12 23.79 0.87
C THR A 28 15.38 24.41 -0.49
N LEU A 29 16.33 25.34 -0.59
CA LEU A 29 16.64 26.05 -1.84
C LEU A 29 17.35 25.19 -2.88
N ILE A 30 18.16 24.22 -2.46
CA ILE A 30 18.95 23.35 -3.34
C ILE A 30 18.22 22.07 -3.73
N VAL A 31 17.14 21.73 -3.08
CA VAL A 31 16.27 20.61 -3.45
C VAL A 31 15.56 20.93 -4.77
N GLN A 32 15.62 20.00 -5.72
CA GLN A 32 14.95 20.12 -7.02
C GLN A 32 13.67 19.29 -7.08
N GLN A 33 13.68 18.10 -6.44
CA GLN A 33 12.56 17.18 -6.43
C GLN A 33 12.56 16.35 -5.14
N ILE A 34 11.39 16.06 -4.63
CA ILE A 34 11.13 15.16 -3.52
C ILE A 34 10.19 14.07 -4.02
N ASP A 35 10.61 12.83 -3.94
CA ASP A 35 9.77 11.66 -4.21
C ASP A 35 9.50 10.93 -2.90
N ILE A 36 8.23 10.65 -2.59
CA ILE A 36 7.82 9.87 -1.42
C ILE A 36 7.02 8.69 -1.92
N TYR A 37 7.36 7.49 -1.47
CA TYR A 37 6.74 6.23 -1.87
C TYR A 37 6.08 5.55 -0.68
N GLU A 38 4.82 5.22 -0.83
CA GLU A 38 4.05 4.36 0.06
C GLU A 38 3.58 3.12 -0.70
N ASP A 39 3.66 1.95 -0.07
CA ASP A 39 3.23 0.69 -0.68
C ASP A 39 2.61 -0.24 0.36
N ILE A 40 1.47 -0.87 0.05
CA ILE A 40 0.76 -1.76 0.96
C ILE A 40 1.57 -3.02 1.32
N THR A 41 2.56 -3.36 0.52
CA THR A 41 3.45 -4.51 0.73
C THR A 41 4.76 -4.13 1.43
N ALA A 42 5.08 -2.84 1.52
CA ALA A 42 6.28 -2.33 2.18
C ALA A 42 5.97 -1.86 3.61
N PRO A 43 6.82 -2.22 4.58
CA PRO A 43 6.56 -1.90 5.98
C PRO A 43 6.83 -0.43 6.33
N PHE A 44 7.58 0.30 5.48
CA PHE A 44 8.05 1.64 5.75
C PHE A 44 7.92 2.55 4.53
N ILE A 45 7.67 3.84 4.77
CA ILE A 45 7.75 4.88 3.75
C ILE A 45 9.20 5.04 3.34
N THR A 46 9.43 5.12 2.03
CA THR A 46 10.73 5.40 1.42
C THR A 46 10.64 6.64 0.53
N GLY A 47 11.78 7.18 0.15
CA GLY A 47 11.78 8.30 -0.80
C GLY A 47 13.14 8.68 -1.31
N LYS A 48 13.14 9.63 -2.22
CA LYS A 48 14.34 10.19 -2.87
C LYS A 48 14.31 11.72 -2.84
N LEU A 49 15.44 12.30 -2.54
CA LEU A 49 15.66 13.73 -2.54
C LEU A 49 16.70 14.08 -3.60
N PHE A 50 16.29 14.76 -4.66
CA PHE A 50 17.18 15.22 -5.72
C PHE A 50 17.72 16.59 -5.37
N ILE A 51 19.04 16.70 -5.25
CA ILE A 51 19.74 17.91 -4.82
C ILE A 51 20.62 18.45 -5.95
N SER A 52 20.54 19.76 -6.13
CA SER A 52 21.48 20.52 -6.98
C SER A 52 22.29 21.45 -6.05
N ASP A 53 23.43 20.93 -5.58
CA ASP A 53 24.23 21.51 -4.52
C ASP A 53 25.15 22.60 -5.05
N SER A 54 24.77 23.85 -4.83
CA SER A 54 25.58 25.04 -5.06
C SER A 54 26.21 25.60 -3.77
N LEU A 55 25.91 25.00 -2.62
CA LEU A 55 26.32 25.44 -1.28
C LEU A 55 27.56 24.69 -0.77
N ALA A 56 28.07 23.72 -1.55
CA ALA A 56 29.11 22.79 -1.12
C ALA A 56 28.73 22.08 0.19
N LEU A 57 27.51 21.52 0.24
CA LEU A 57 26.93 20.88 1.43
C LEU A 57 27.89 19.83 2.01
N GLY A 58 28.58 19.07 1.16
CA GLY A 58 29.55 18.06 1.58
C GLY A 58 30.74 18.63 2.38
N GLU A 59 31.05 19.92 2.26
CA GLU A 59 32.08 20.61 3.06
C GLU A 59 31.48 21.14 4.38
N ILE A 60 30.25 21.65 4.32
CA ILE A 60 29.53 22.22 5.48
C ILE A 60 29.01 21.12 6.42
N LEU A 61 28.51 20.04 5.83
CA LEU A 61 27.93 18.89 6.48
C LEU A 61 28.35 17.61 5.74
N PRO A 62 29.49 17.00 6.09
CA PRO A 62 29.87 15.72 5.49
C PRO A 62 28.77 14.69 5.69
N LEU A 63 28.26 14.12 4.59
CA LEU A 63 27.20 13.13 4.57
C LEU A 63 27.82 11.72 4.59
N PHE A 64 27.48 10.91 5.57
CA PHE A 64 28.00 9.56 5.76
C PHE A 64 26.92 8.48 5.74
N GLY A 65 25.63 8.87 5.64
CA GLY A 65 24.50 7.94 5.67
C GLY A 65 23.96 7.68 7.09
N GLU A 66 24.17 8.60 8.02
CA GLU A 66 23.63 8.57 9.39
C GLU A 66 22.79 9.83 9.70
N GLU A 67 22.46 10.59 8.68
CA GLU A 67 21.77 11.86 8.81
C GLU A 67 20.25 11.65 8.86
N LEU A 68 19.61 12.58 9.56
CA LEU A 68 18.16 12.69 9.59
C LEU A 68 17.68 13.76 8.61
N LEU A 69 16.67 13.43 7.84
CA LEU A 69 15.94 14.34 6.96
C LEU A 69 14.64 14.74 7.60
N VAL A 70 14.42 16.03 7.79
CA VAL A 70 13.14 16.57 8.26
C VAL A 70 12.44 17.23 7.08
N LEU A 71 11.26 16.71 6.73
CA LEU A 71 10.40 17.27 5.69
C LEU A 71 9.20 17.95 6.36
N ASP A 72 8.98 19.22 6.03
CA ASP A 72 7.82 20.01 6.47
C ASP A 72 7.12 20.55 5.21
N LEU A 73 6.05 19.88 4.83
CA LEU A 73 5.27 20.12 3.62
C LEU A 73 3.82 20.40 4.02
N GLU A 74 3.14 21.25 3.26
CA GLU A 74 1.75 21.61 3.53
C GLU A 74 0.96 21.68 2.22
N SER A 75 -0.22 21.07 2.20
CA SER A 75 -1.18 21.16 1.10
C SER A 75 -2.10 22.36 1.36
N PRO A 76 -2.01 23.47 0.60
CA PRO A 76 -2.83 24.65 0.82
C PRO A 76 -4.33 24.40 0.67
N LEU A 77 -4.70 23.42 -0.19
CA LEU A 77 -6.10 23.11 -0.49
C LEU A 77 -6.81 22.45 0.71
N THR A 78 -6.16 21.49 1.38
CA THR A 78 -6.77 20.72 2.47
C THR A 78 -6.29 21.16 3.85
N GLY A 79 -5.21 21.96 3.89
CA GLY A 79 -4.54 22.34 5.14
C GLY A 79 -3.76 21.18 5.78
N PHE A 80 -3.66 20.04 5.10
CA PHE A 80 -2.90 18.91 5.61
C PHE A 80 -1.40 19.23 5.62
N ARG A 81 -0.76 18.95 6.76
CA ARG A 81 0.67 19.19 6.94
C ARG A 81 1.39 17.90 7.24
N LEU A 82 2.38 17.59 6.42
CA LEU A 82 3.29 16.47 6.60
C LEU A 82 4.58 17.00 7.25
N ASN A 83 4.76 16.74 8.53
CA ASN A 83 5.99 17.04 9.25
C ASN A 83 6.55 15.71 9.77
N LYS A 84 7.47 15.14 8.99
CA LYS A 84 8.07 13.82 9.29
C LYS A 84 9.58 13.88 9.26
N THR A 85 10.18 13.02 10.07
CA THR A 85 11.63 12.81 10.10
C THR A 85 11.94 11.44 9.53
N PHE A 86 12.90 11.40 8.60
CA PHE A 86 13.36 10.20 7.93
C PHE A 86 14.85 9.99 8.18
N PHE A 87 15.33 8.80 7.88
CA PHE A 87 16.74 8.43 7.95
C PHE A 87 17.33 8.40 6.52
N ILE A 88 18.40 9.14 6.27
CA ILE A 88 19.14 9.10 5.01
C ILE A 88 20.10 7.92 5.09
N TYR A 89 20.01 6.98 4.15
CA TYR A 89 20.81 5.77 4.16
C TYR A 89 21.74 5.60 2.95
N LYS A 90 21.51 6.40 1.88
CA LYS A 90 22.29 6.25 0.65
C LYS A 90 22.38 7.56 -0.11
N MET A 91 23.53 7.77 -0.77
CA MET A 91 23.74 8.82 -1.77
C MET A 91 24.11 8.17 -3.10
N GLU A 92 23.45 8.57 -4.17
CA GLU A 92 23.66 8.06 -5.53
C GLU A 92 23.90 9.19 -6.54
N GLY A 93 24.56 8.86 -7.66
CA GLY A 93 24.63 9.72 -8.85
C GLY A 93 25.33 11.06 -8.62
N ARG A 94 26.40 11.09 -7.82
CA ARG A 94 27.14 12.33 -7.59
C ARG A 94 27.94 12.73 -8.83
N GLU A 95 27.47 13.80 -9.51
CA GLU A 95 28.07 14.31 -10.74
C GLU A 95 28.25 15.81 -10.65
N ASN A 96 29.35 16.31 -11.29
CA ASN A 96 29.59 17.74 -11.42
C ASN A 96 28.79 18.27 -12.60
N ALA A 97 27.67 18.93 -12.35
CA ALA A 97 26.87 19.58 -13.40
C ALA A 97 27.55 20.87 -13.94
N SER A 98 28.38 21.55 -13.14
CA SER A 98 29.21 22.70 -13.52
C SER A 98 30.33 22.87 -12.50
N MET A 99 31.24 23.88 -12.75
CA MET A 99 32.35 24.18 -11.83
C MET A 99 31.93 24.46 -10.39
N LYS A 100 30.67 24.86 -10.13
CA LYS A 100 30.16 25.24 -8.80
C LYS A 100 28.90 24.51 -8.39
N ASN A 101 28.50 23.49 -9.15
CA ASN A 101 27.24 22.79 -8.88
C ASN A 101 27.40 21.29 -9.00
N VAL A 102 27.12 20.58 -7.93
CA VAL A 102 27.12 19.11 -7.85
C VAL A 102 25.68 18.62 -7.72
N VAL A 103 25.30 17.66 -8.54
CA VAL A 103 23.98 17.01 -8.44
C VAL A 103 24.14 15.62 -7.84
N TYR A 104 23.23 15.24 -6.98
CA TYR A 104 23.14 13.90 -6.39
C TYR A 104 21.74 13.61 -5.85
N THR A 105 21.50 12.36 -5.60
CA THR A 105 20.24 11.87 -4.99
C THR A 105 20.52 11.29 -3.62
N LEU A 106 19.70 11.64 -2.64
CA LEU A 106 19.71 11.04 -1.31
C LEU A 106 18.48 10.13 -1.16
N ASP A 107 18.72 8.87 -0.88
CA ASP A 107 17.64 7.92 -0.56
C ASP A 107 17.37 7.97 0.95
N PHE A 108 16.10 8.05 1.30
CA PHE A 108 15.66 8.09 2.69
C PHE A 108 14.55 7.08 2.99
N VAL A 109 14.41 6.76 4.27
CA VAL A 109 13.41 5.79 4.77
C VAL A 109 12.93 6.22 6.15
N SER A 110 11.77 5.74 6.58
CA SER A 110 11.27 5.95 7.94
C SER A 110 12.27 5.48 8.99
N ILE A 111 12.41 6.21 10.10
CA ILE A 111 13.41 5.93 11.16
C ILE A 111 13.26 4.50 11.71
N GLU A 112 12.06 3.99 11.76
CA GLU A 112 11.76 2.65 12.26
C GLU A 112 12.42 1.54 11.43
N ALA A 113 12.76 1.79 10.16
CA ALA A 113 13.53 0.84 9.35
C ALA A 113 14.93 0.59 9.93
N PHE A 114 15.58 1.65 10.40
CA PHE A 114 16.88 1.53 11.08
C PHE A 114 16.73 0.76 12.40
N THR A 115 15.66 1.03 13.16
CA THR A 115 15.37 0.31 14.40
C THR A 115 15.12 -1.18 14.14
N ASP A 116 14.38 -1.52 13.07
CA ASP A 116 14.09 -2.89 12.67
C ASP A 116 15.37 -3.69 12.38
N LEU A 117 16.30 -3.10 11.62
CA LEU A 117 17.56 -3.73 11.25
C LEU A 117 18.47 -3.99 12.48
N ASN A 118 18.44 -3.10 13.46
CA ASN A 118 19.29 -3.15 14.64
C ASN A 118 18.64 -3.85 15.85
N CYS A 119 17.39 -4.32 15.72
CA CYS A 119 16.68 -4.99 16.79
C CYS A 119 16.41 -6.46 16.45
N LYS A 120 16.72 -7.37 17.37
CA LYS A 120 16.35 -8.77 17.30
C LYS A 120 15.55 -9.15 18.54
N ILE A 121 14.44 -9.85 18.32
CA ILE A 121 13.51 -10.22 19.39
C ILE A 121 13.63 -11.71 19.68
N SER A 122 13.78 -12.06 20.95
CA SER A 122 13.72 -13.43 21.44
C SER A 122 12.88 -13.44 22.71
N LEU A 123 11.58 -13.25 22.55
CA LEU A 123 10.60 -13.17 23.65
C LEU A 123 9.43 -14.11 23.40
N LYS A 124 8.83 -14.60 24.50
CA LYS A 124 7.54 -15.28 24.46
C LYS A 124 6.42 -14.25 24.47
N TYR A 125 5.49 -14.40 23.53
CA TYR A 125 4.26 -13.65 23.48
C TYR A 125 3.07 -14.59 23.64
N GLU A 126 2.01 -14.11 24.29
CA GLU A 126 0.76 -14.84 24.50
C GLU A 126 -0.41 -13.87 24.42
N GLY A 127 -1.41 -14.20 23.62
CA GLY A 127 -2.61 -13.36 23.46
C GLY A 127 -3.16 -13.34 22.04
N LYS A 128 -3.99 -12.35 21.75
CA LYS A 128 -4.43 -12.10 20.37
C LYS A 128 -3.26 -11.61 19.53
N ILE A 129 -3.27 -11.96 18.25
CA ILE A 129 -2.21 -11.53 17.33
C ILE A 129 -2.16 -10.00 17.24
N SER A 130 -3.31 -9.32 17.16
CA SER A 130 -3.41 -7.86 17.19
C SER A 130 -2.65 -7.22 18.36
N ASP A 131 -2.85 -7.76 19.58
CA ASP A 131 -2.24 -7.20 20.78
C ASP A 131 -0.71 -7.45 20.83
N ILE A 132 -0.28 -8.57 20.26
CA ILE A 132 1.15 -8.89 20.13
C ILE A 132 1.82 -7.96 19.12
N VAL A 133 1.18 -7.71 17.97
CA VAL A 133 1.69 -6.79 16.94
C VAL A 133 1.81 -5.37 17.50
N GLU A 134 0.79 -4.86 18.19
CA GLU A 134 0.83 -3.57 18.85
C GLU A 134 2.03 -3.47 19.82
N LYS A 135 2.22 -4.49 20.62
CA LYS A 135 3.33 -4.57 21.55
C LYS A 135 4.69 -4.53 20.86
N ILE A 136 4.85 -5.23 19.73
CA ILE A 136 6.09 -5.22 18.95
C ILE A 136 6.35 -3.83 18.34
N ILE A 137 5.31 -3.10 17.92
CA ILE A 137 5.48 -1.77 17.35
C ILE A 137 5.90 -0.75 18.43
N ILE A 138 5.31 -0.79 19.61
CA ILE A 138 5.51 0.24 20.64
C ILE A 138 6.72 -0.07 21.53
N SER A 139 6.95 -1.34 21.89
CA SER A 139 7.84 -1.71 22.97
C SER A 139 9.34 -1.72 22.62
N ASN A 140 10.15 -1.93 23.63
CA ASN A 140 11.56 -2.25 23.56
C ASN A 140 11.81 -3.63 24.24
N PRO A 141 12.29 -4.68 23.53
CA PRO A 141 12.66 -4.69 22.12
C PRO A 141 11.45 -4.63 21.18
N GLY A 142 11.59 -3.88 20.10
CA GLY A 142 10.57 -3.66 19.08
C GLY A 142 10.91 -2.46 18.22
N LEU A 143 9.94 -1.92 17.46
CA LEU A 143 10.15 -0.75 16.60
C LEU A 143 10.29 0.56 17.41
N LYS A 144 9.81 0.61 18.65
CA LYS A 144 9.79 1.82 19.50
C LYS A 144 9.12 3.02 18.85
N SER A 145 8.17 2.76 17.98
CA SER A 145 7.52 3.84 17.23
C SER A 145 6.61 4.67 18.13
N LYS A 146 6.58 5.98 17.83
CA LYS A 146 5.65 6.94 18.44
C LYS A 146 4.58 7.41 17.45
N LYS A 147 4.58 6.87 16.23
CA LYS A 147 3.57 7.16 15.21
C LYS A 147 2.22 6.61 15.62
N SER A 148 1.15 7.16 15.04
CA SER A 148 -0.19 6.58 15.19
C SER A 148 -0.19 5.14 14.69
N ILE A 149 -1.05 4.31 15.29
CA ILE A 149 -1.15 2.90 14.93
C ILE A 149 -2.62 2.56 14.80
N TYR A 150 -2.99 2.06 13.64
CA TYR A 150 -4.30 1.47 13.43
C TYR A 150 -4.18 -0.06 13.38
N ILE A 151 -4.85 -0.74 14.29
CA ILE A 151 -4.83 -2.21 14.39
C ILE A 151 -6.26 -2.76 14.35
N GLU A 152 -6.57 -3.55 13.33
CA GLU A 152 -7.77 -4.36 13.29
C GLU A 152 -7.63 -5.55 14.24
N GLN A 153 -8.60 -5.74 15.13
CA GLN A 153 -8.59 -6.82 16.10
C GLN A 153 -8.69 -8.20 15.44
N THR A 154 -7.80 -9.11 15.83
CA THR A 154 -7.81 -10.50 15.40
C THR A 154 -8.64 -11.37 16.34
N VAL A 155 -9.28 -12.42 15.82
CA VAL A 155 -10.04 -13.37 16.64
C VAL A 155 -9.18 -14.46 17.22
N ASN A 156 -8.13 -14.85 16.52
CA ASN A 156 -7.26 -15.94 16.96
C ASN A 156 -6.21 -15.49 17.98
N ARG A 157 -5.99 -16.40 18.93
CA ARG A 157 -4.95 -16.25 19.96
C ARG A 157 -3.79 -17.19 19.65
N ILE A 158 -2.60 -16.79 20.04
CA ILE A 158 -1.39 -17.58 19.80
C ILE A 158 -0.49 -17.52 21.04
N VAL A 159 0.23 -18.61 21.30
CA VAL A 159 1.44 -18.60 22.10
C VAL A 159 2.61 -18.72 21.14
N TYR A 160 3.49 -17.76 21.17
CA TYR A 160 4.52 -17.57 20.17
C TYR A 160 5.83 -17.16 20.82
N VAL A 161 6.92 -17.80 20.42
CA VAL A 161 8.28 -17.41 20.80
C VAL A 161 8.98 -16.91 19.54
N SER A 162 9.48 -15.70 19.60
CA SER A 162 10.22 -15.11 18.47
C SER A 162 11.58 -15.79 18.30
N ASN A 163 11.91 -16.15 17.05
CA ASN A 163 13.11 -16.89 16.68
C ASN A 163 14.31 -15.98 16.40
N PHE A 164 14.54 -14.97 17.23
CA PHE A 164 15.60 -13.99 17.02
C PHE A 164 15.44 -13.24 15.68
N TRP A 165 14.21 -12.91 15.36
CA TRP A 165 13.84 -12.14 14.16
C TRP A 165 13.75 -10.66 14.44
N SER A 166 13.83 -9.85 13.37
CA SER A 166 13.55 -8.42 13.47
C SER A 166 12.07 -8.15 13.82
N PRO A 167 11.71 -6.98 14.33
CA PRO A 167 10.34 -6.61 14.60
C PRO A 167 9.41 -6.84 13.42
N VAL A 168 9.78 -6.37 12.21
CA VAL A 168 8.97 -6.52 11.01
C VAL A 168 8.83 -7.98 10.57
N GLN A 169 9.90 -8.78 10.67
CA GLN A 169 9.82 -10.22 10.38
C GLN A 169 8.82 -10.92 11.31
N ASN A 170 8.79 -10.54 12.60
CA ASN A 170 7.81 -11.05 13.56
C ASN A 170 6.40 -10.62 13.18
N ILE A 171 6.19 -9.34 12.79
CA ILE A 171 4.87 -8.83 12.40
C ILE A 171 4.38 -9.54 11.14
N TYR A 172 5.22 -9.76 10.13
CA TYR A 172 4.83 -10.49 8.92
C TYR A 172 4.47 -11.95 9.21
N TYR A 173 5.25 -12.61 10.06
CA TYR A 173 4.92 -13.96 10.51
C TYR A 173 3.55 -14.02 11.23
N LEU A 174 3.26 -13.01 12.04
CA LEU A 174 1.98 -12.89 12.74
C LEU A 174 0.83 -12.53 11.77
N ALA A 175 1.07 -11.62 10.81
CA ALA A 175 0.10 -11.26 9.77
C ALA A 175 -0.29 -12.46 8.91
N ASP A 176 0.68 -13.34 8.61
CA ASP A 176 0.43 -14.60 7.90
C ASP A 176 -0.54 -15.54 8.66
N LYS A 177 -0.59 -15.44 9.97
CA LYS A 177 -1.44 -16.27 10.83
C LYS A 177 -2.72 -15.58 11.29
N ALA A 178 -2.81 -14.29 11.11
CA ALA A 178 -3.91 -13.46 11.59
C ALA A 178 -5.22 -13.76 10.83
N VAL A 179 -6.31 -13.78 11.57
CA VAL A 179 -7.66 -14.01 11.03
C VAL A 179 -8.62 -13.01 11.66
N ASN A 180 -9.47 -12.40 10.83
CA ASN A 180 -10.52 -11.49 11.27
C ASN A 180 -11.82 -12.22 11.67
N GLY A 181 -12.84 -11.47 12.09
CA GLY A 181 -14.12 -12.02 12.51
C GLY A 181 -14.91 -12.77 11.41
N LYS A 182 -14.49 -12.62 10.13
CA LYS A 182 -15.06 -13.34 8.97
C LYS A 182 -14.22 -14.55 8.55
N GLU A 183 -13.23 -14.91 9.35
CA GLU A 183 -12.27 -15.98 9.07
C GLU A 183 -11.46 -15.76 7.78
N THR A 184 -11.24 -14.49 7.39
CA THR A 184 -10.41 -14.16 6.23
C THR A 184 -8.98 -13.83 6.67
N PRO A 185 -7.98 -14.55 6.14
CA PRO A 185 -6.57 -14.39 6.52
C PRO A 185 -5.84 -13.44 5.58
N SER A 186 -6.25 -12.19 5.49
CA SER A 186 -5.73 -11.21 4.52
C SER A 186 -5.04 -10.01 5.16
N TYR A 187 -4.46 -10.20 6.37
CA TYR A 187 -3.80 -9.11 7.09
C TYR A 187 -2.53 -8.63 6.38
N MET A 188 -2.39 -7.31 6.32
CA MET A 188 -1.24 -6.58 5.81
C MET A 188 -0.67 -5.68 6.91
N PHE A 189 0.62 -5.38 6.80
CA PHE A 189 1.31 -4.42 7.66
C PHE A 189 2.09 -3.45 6.80
N PHE A 190 1.79 -2.19 6.90
CA PHE A 190 2.43 -1.12 6.14
C PHE A 190 2.38 0.21 6.88
N GLU A 191 3.17 1.16 6.43
CA GLU A 191 3.15 2.55 6.88
C GLU A 191 2.54 3.43 5.80
N ASN A 192 1.71 4.39 6.24
CA ASN A 192 1.17 5.44 5.39
C ASN A 192 1.44 6.84 6.00
N ASN A 193 0.84 7.89 5.40
CA ASN A 193 1.01 9.26 5.88
C ASN A 193 0.50 9.49 7.32
N GLU A 194 -0.43 8.68 7.82
CA GLU A 194 -0.96 8.77 9.19
C GLU A 194 -0.13 7.99 10.21
N GLY A 195 0.46 6.86 9.80
CA GLY A 195 1.24 5.99 10.67
C GLY A 195 1.24 4.53 10.24
N PHE A 196 1.32 3.60 11.20
CA PHE A 196 1.33 2.17 10.93
C PHE A 196 -0.08 1.58 10.89
N ILE A 197 -0.31 0.73 9.91
CA ILE A 197 -1.58 0.02 9.73
C ILE A 197 -1.32 -1.47 9.78
N PHE A 198 -2.09 -2.18 10.63
CA PHE A 198 -2.20 -3.63 10.65
C PHE A 198 -3.67 -4.00 10.48
N ALA A 199 -4.06 -4.33 9.27
CA ALA A 199 -5.46 -4.58 8.94
C ALA A 199 -5.61 -5.62 7.83
N SER A 200 -6.77 -6.27 7.78
CA SER A 200 -7.15 -7.15 6.68
C SER A 200 -7.55 -6.35 5.45
N LEU A 201 -7.37 -6.92 4.26
CA LEU A 201 -7.89 -6.33 3.03
C LEU A 201 -9.40 -6.09 3.11
N ASP A 202 -10.14 -7.01 3.75
CA ASP A 202 -11.58 -6.86 3.96
C ASP A 202 -11.94 -5.60 4.74
N ARG A 203 -11.12 -5.24 5.72
CA ARG A 203 -11.32 -4.00 6.48
C ARG A 203 -11.02 -2.78 5.63
N LEU A 204 -9.96 -2.82 4.84
CA LEU A 204 -9.59 -1.72 3.94
C LEU A 204 -10.66 -1.48 2.87
N TYR A 205 -11.26 -2.54 2.34
CA TYR A 205 -12.36 -2.43 1.35
C TYR A 205 -13.62 -1.74 1.90
N GLN A 206 -13.83 -1.79 3.21
CA GLN A 206 -14.97 -1.14 3.88
C GLN A 206 -14.75 0.35 4.11
N ASN A 207 -13.53 0.87 3.94
CA ASN A 207 -13.29 2.30 4.07
C ASN A 207 -14.19 3.07 3.09
N PRO A 208 -14.74 4.21 3.51
CA PRO A 208 -15.46 5.09 2.59
C PRO A 208 -14.52 5.56 1.48
N ASN A 209 -15.09 5.84 0.30
CA ASN A 209 -14.28 6.42 -0.77
C ASN A 209 -13.73 7.78 -0.32
N TYR A 210 -12.41 7.90 -0.38
CA TYR A 210 -11.75 9.17 -0.03
C TYR A 210 -12.09 10.25 -1.05
N LYS A 211 -12.01 9.89 -2.35
CA LYS A 211 -12.32 10.80 -3.46
C LYS A 211 -12.80 10.04 -4.69
N THR A 212 -13.52 10.73 -5.55
CA THR A 212 -13.87 10.24 -6.89
C THR A 212 -12.97 10.91 -7.92
N PHE A 213 -12.29 10.11 -8.75
CA PHE A 213 -11.53 10.58 -9.89
C PHE A 213 -12.29 10.34 -11.17
N THR A 214 -12.24 11.30 -12.10
CA THR A 214 -12.94 11.26 -13.35
C THR A 214 -11.97 11.37 -14.51
N ARG A 215 -12.07 10.45 -15.47
CA ARG A 215 -11.38 10.56 -16.74
C ARG A 215 -12.37 11.02 -17.82
N HIS A 216 -12.23 12.28 -18.21
CA HIS A 216 -13.00 12.83 -19.33
C HIS A 216 -12.43 12.37 -20.67
N GLN A 217 -13.29 12.29 -21.68
CA GLN A 217 -12.86 12.00 -23.03
C GLN A 217 -11.98 13.12 -23.59
N LEU A 218 -10.99 12.73 -24.38
CA LEU A 218 -10.06 13.66 -25.05
C LEU A 218 -10.78 14.62 -26.04
N THR A 219 -11.98 14.26 -26.51
CA THR A 219 -12.70 14.97 -27.54
C THR A 219 -13.71 16.01 -27.06
N LYS A 220 -14.04 16.04 -25.79
CA LYS A 220 -14.96 17.05 -25.23
C LYS A 220 -14.30 17.76 -24.05
N PRO A 221 -13.84 19.00 -24.23
CA PRO A 221 -13.46 19.81 -23.08
C PRO A 221 -14.68 20.04 -22.19
N PRO A 222 -14.51 20.08 -20.86
CA PRO A 222 -15.60 20.37 -19.94
C PRO A 222 -16.26 21.71 -20.32
N ARG A 223 -17.56 21.75 -20.30
CA ARG A 223 -18.32 22.99 -20.60
C ARG A 223 -18.27 23.88 -19.36
N GLY A 224 -17.58 25.00 -19.48
CA GLY A 224 -17.49 26.02 -18.40
C GLY A 224 -16.14 26.06 -17.69
N ASN A 225 -15.99 27.01 -16.76
CA ASN A 225 -14.85 27.07 -15.87
C ASN A 225 -14.98 25.95 -14.82
N MET A 226 -14.05 24.99 -14.82
CA MET A 226 -14.01 23.95 -13.79
C MET A 226 -13.74 24.58 -12.42
N ASN A 227 -14.41 24.06 -11.42
CA ASN A 227 -14.14 24.40 -10.04
C ASN A 227 -12.79 23.74 -9.63
N LEU A 228 -12.07 24.32 -8.67
CA LEU A 228 -10.78 23.81 -8.21
C LEU A 228 -10.86 22.33 -7.75
N GLU A 229 -11.95 21.95 -7.10
CA GLU A 229 -12.21 20.57 -6.66
C GLU A 229 -12.41 19.61 -7.86
N GLU A 230 -13.06 20.06 -8.91
CA GLU A 230 -13.25 19.28 -10.14
C GLU A 230 -11.91 19.07 -10.86
N GLU A 231 -11.07 20.11 -10.92
CA GLU A 231 -9.71 19.99 -11.47
C GLU A 231 -8.86 18.98 -10.72
N HIS A 232 -8.91 18.98 -9.37
CA HIS A 232 -8.24 17.97 -8.55
C HIS A 232 -8.83 16.56 -8.66
N SER A 233 -10.04 16.44 -9.18
CA SER A 233 -10.70 15.15 -9.41
C SER A 233 -10.39 14.57 -10.79
N LYS A 234 -9.67 15.31 -11.64
CA LYS A 234 -9.35 14.92 -13.00
C LYS A 234 -8.15 13.96 -13.04
N ILE A 235 -8.31 12.87 -13.75
CA ILE A 235 -7.20 11.98 -14.11
C ILE A 235 -6.43 12.63 -15.26
N LEU A 236 -5.12 12.88 -15.03
CA LEU A 236 -4.23 13.51 -16.02
C LEU A 236 -3.69 12.46 -16.99
N ASP A 237 -3.29 11.30 -16.47
CA ASP A 237 -2.84 10.14 -17.22
C ASP A 237 -3.30 8.86 -16.56
N MET A 238 -3.54 7.82 -17.38
CA MET A 238 -4.03 6.54 -16.91
C MET A 238 -3.50 5.41 -17.78
N SER A 239 -3.03 4.36 -17.11
CA SER A 239 -2.67 3.10 -17.76
C SER A 239 -3.23 1.92 -16.96
N THR A 240 -3.65 0.86 -17.67
CA THR A 240 -4.16 -0.36 -17.04
C THR A 240 -3.23 -1.51 -17.42
N PRO A 241 -2.14 -1.73 -16.66
CA PRO A 241 -1.13 -2.73 -17.00
C PRO A 241 -1.66 -4.16 -16.90
N VAL A 242 -2.61 -4.41 -16.01
CA VAL A 242 -3.21 -5.75 -15.83
C VAL A 242 -4.72 -5.62 -15.75
N MET A 243 -5.43 -6.26 -16.68
CA MET A 243 -6.89 -6.45 -16.62
C MET A 243 -7.25 -7.85 -16.12
N PHE A 244 -6.49 -8.85 -16.49
CA PHE A 244 -6.61 -10.22 -15.99
C PHE A 244 -5.36 -11.04 -16.36
N ASP A 245 -4.98 -11.96 -15.47
CA ASP A 245 -3.96 -12.97 -15.76
C ASP A 245 -4.45 -14.33 -15.25
N TYR A 246 -5.12 -15.06 -16.14
CA TYR A 246 -5.70 -16.34 -15.80
C TYR A 246 -4.63 -17.42 -15.55
N ILE A 247 -3.54 -17.41 -16.34
CA ILE A 247 -2.49 -18.41 -16.25
C ILE A 247 -1.70 -18.26 -14.94
N ASP A 248 -1.34 -17.03 -14.57
CA ASP A 248 -0.65 -16.76 -13.32
C ASP A 248 -1.52 -17.16 -12.11
N ARG A 249 -2.80 -16.80 -12.14
CA ARG A 249 -3.76 -17.20 -11.12
C ARG A 249 -3.89 -18.71 -10.99
N LEU A 250 -3.95 -19.44 -12.13
CA LEU A 250 -4.03 -20.89 -12.12
C LEU A 250 -2.77 -21.52 -11.54
N ARG A 251 -1.59 -21.07 -11.98
CA ARG A 251 -0.29 -21.57 -11.48
C ARG A 251 -0.12 -21.39 -9.98
N HIS A 252 -0.61 -20.30 -9.43
CA HIS A 252 -0.50 -19.98 -8.01
C HIS A 252 -1.66 -20.51 -7.16
N GLY A 253 -2.56 -21.32 -7.75
CA GLY A 253 -3.65 -21.97 -7.01
C GLY A 253 -4.72 -21.03 -6.51
N TYR A 254 -4.93 -19.90 -7.21
CA TYR A 254 -5.98 -18.93 -6.87
C TYR A 254 -7.37 -19.58 -6.89
N TYR A 255 -7.69 -20.37 -7.92
CA TYR A 255 -9.01 -20.97 -8.10
C TYR A 255 -9.31 -22.10 -7.12
N GLY A 256 -8.26 -22.74 -6.59
CA GLY A 256 -8.41 -23.80 -5.60
C GLY A 256 -7.21 -24.71 -5.50
N GLY A 257 -7.36 -25.76 -4.71
CA GLY A 257 -6.33 -26.76 -4.49
C GLY A 257 -6.72 -27.81 -3.46
N LEU A 258 -5.88 -28.81 -3.34
CA LEU A 258 -5.97 -29.85 -2.33
C LEU A 258 -4.89 -29.61 -1.29
N VAL A 259 -5.26 -29.49 -0.03
CA VAL A 259 -4.31 -29.34 1.09
C VAL A 259 -4.28 -30.60 1.91
N TYR A 260 -3.10 -31.20 2.02
CA TYR A 260 -2.79 -32.22 3.00
C TYR A 260 -2.17 -31.58 4.24
N GLN A 261 -2.71 -31.90 5.40
CA GLN A 261 -2.20 -31.45 6.68
C GLN A 261 -1.74 -32.65 7.49
N TYR A 262 -0.43 -32.72 7.74
CA TYR A 262 0.17 -33.77 8.54
C TYR A 262 0.46 -33.27 9.94
N ASP A 263 -0.14 -33.89 10.95
CA ASP A 263 0.17 -33.65 12.36
C ASP A 263 1.28 -34.56 12.83
N VAL A 264 2.43 -33.99 13.15
CA VAL A 264 3.62 -34.75 13.56
C VAL A 264 3.45 -35.47 14.90
N LEU A 265 2.66 -34.89 15.80
CA LEU A 265 2.43 -35.45 17.15
C LEU A 265 1.43 -36.60 17.12
N ASP A 266 0.27 -36.36 16.51
CA ASP A 266 -0.80 -37.36 16.41
C ASP A 266 -0.58 -38.37 15.28
N LYS A 267 0.41 -38.13 14.40
CA LYS A 267 0.72 -38.92 13.20
C LYS A 267 -0.51 -39.11 12.30
N THR A 268 -1.37 -38.08 12.23
CA THR A 268 -2.59 -38.12 11.43
C THR A 268 -2.42 -37.27 10.18
N ILE A 269 -3.09 -37.68 9.10
CA ILE A 269 -3.18 -36.93 7.83
C ILE A 269 -4.61 -36.52 7.66
N ASN A 270 -4.83 -35.21 7.55
CA ASN A 270 -6.12 -34.64 7.16
C ASN A 270 -5.97 -33.98 5.80
N TYR A 271 -7.02 -33.97 5.00
CA TYR A 271 -7.01 -33.28 3.71
C TYR A 271 -8.31 -32.51 3.53
N LYS A 272 -8.25 -31.44 2.76
CA LYS A 272 -9.40 -30.63 2.40
C LYS A 272 -9.20 -30.02 1.03
N HIS A 273 -10.28 -30.07 0.22
CA HIS A 273 -10.37 -29.29 -1.00
C HIS A 273 -10.69 -27.85 -0.66
N PHE A 274 -10.09 -26.95 -1.41
CA PHE A 274 -10.39 -25.53 -1.41
C PHE A 274 -10.81 -25.12 -2.81
N ILE A 275 -11.95 -24.46 -2.93
CA ILE A 275 -12.43 -23.86 -4.16
C ILE A 275 -12.73 -22.40 -3.86
N ALA A 276 -12.01 -21.48 -4.53
CA ALA A 276 -12.07 -20.05 -4.20
C ALA A 276 -13.49 -19.49 -4.31
N LYS A 277 -14.27 -19.92 -5.31
CA LYS A 277 -15.65 -19.50 -5.50
C LYS A 277 -16.53 -19.80 -4.28
N ASP A 278 -16.35 -20.94 -3.64
CA ASP A 278 -17.22 -21.45 -2.57
C ASP A 278 -16.67 -21.09 -1.17
N ASP A 279 -15.34 -21.14 -1.02
CA ASP A 279 -14.65 -21.07 0.25
C ASP A 279 -14.12 -19.66 0.58
N LEU A 280 -13.91 -18.82 -0.45
CA LEU A 280 -13.35 -17.47 -0.25
C LEU A 280 -14.45 -16.50 0.14
N ARG A 281 -14.66 -16.37 1.43
CA ARG A 281 -15.56 -15.38 2.02
C ARG A 281 -14.75 -14.09 2.24
N GLY A 282 -15.17 -13.01 1.62
CA GLY A 282 -14.52 -11.71 1.80
C GLY A 282 -15.36 -10.61 1.21
N ASN A 283 -15.05 -9.38 1.61
CA ASN A 283 -15.73 -8.22 1.04
C ASN A 283 -15.26 -7.99 -0.40
N LEU A 284 -16.19 -7.55 -1.20
CA LEU A 284 -15.92 -7.05 -2.54
C LEU A 284 -15.86 -5.51 -2.50
N LEU A 285 -15.03 -4.93 -3.34
CA LEU A 285 -15.01 -3.48 -3.54
C LEU A 285 -16.25 -3.02 -4.32
N ASN A 286 -16.70 -3.84 -5.26
CA ASN A 286 -17.85 -3.61 -6.13
C ASN A 286 -18.81 -4.80 -6.06
N LYS A 287 -19.89 -4.80 -6.86
CA LYS A 287 -21.00 -5.76 -6.72
C LYS A 287 -20.66 -7.18 -7.17
N ASN A 288 -19.96 -7.33 -8.30
CA ASN A 288 -19.78 -8.61 -8.98
C ASN A 288 -18.33 -9.07 -9.01
N ILE A 289 -18.12 -10.37 -8.81
CA ILE A 289 -16.80 -10.99 -8.83
C ILE A 289 -16.26 -11.03 -10.27
N ILE A 290 -14.94 -10.83 -10.42
CA ILE A 290 -14.23 -10.87 -11.73
C ILE A 290 -14.13 -12.33 -12.29
N GLU A 291 -14.84 -13.28 -11.76
CA GLU A 291 -14.70 -14.70 -12.13
C GLU A 291 -15.84 -15.17 -13.02
N SER A 292 -15.49 -15.77 -14.16
CA SER A 292 -16.46 -16.48 -15.00
C SER A 292 -16.99 -17.69 -14.24
N GLN A 293 -18.31 -17.77 -14.13
CA GLN A 293 -18.96 -18.83 -13.36
C GLN A 293 -18.98 -20.18 -14.06
N ASN A 294 -18.67 -20.27 -15.38
CA ASN A 294 -19.30 -21.36 -16.13
C ASN A 294 -18.44 -22.17 -17.11
N GLN A 295 -17.15 -21.95 -17.34
CA GLN A 295 -16.58 -22.58 -18.53
C GLN A 295 -15.30 -23.41 -18.38
N ILE A 296 -14.58 -23.31 -17.27
CA ILE A 296 -13.37 -24.12 -17.10
C ILE A 296 -13.51 -24.97 -15.86
N THR A 297 -13.60 -26.26 -16.06
CA THR A 297 -13.58 -27.23 -14.97
C THR A 297 -12.19 -27.18 -14.33
N PHE A 298 -12.07 -26.46 -13.22
CA PHE A 298 -10.86 -26.49 -12.43
C PHE A 298 -10.77 -27.83 -11.71
N ASN A 299 -9.65 -28.53 -11.89
CA ASN A 299 -9.36 -29.73 -11.10
C ASN A 299 -8.58 -29.32 -9.83
N PRO A 300 -9.18 -29.34 -8.65
CA PRO A 300 -8.48 -28.96 -7.40
C PRO A 300 -7.29 -29.87 -7.10
N GLU A 301 -7.27 -31.09 -7.61
CA GLU A 301 -6.14 -32.02 -7.43
C GLU A 301 -4.90 -31.63 -8.23
N SER A 302 -5.00 -30.71 -9.19
CA SER A 302 -3.86 -30.22 -9.96
C SER A 302 -2.92 -29.32 -9.14
N ASN A 303 -3.39 -28.78 -8.01
CA ASN A 303 -2.61 -27.91 -7.12
C ASN A 303 -2.60 -28.48 -5.70
N ILE A 304 -1.61 -29.31 -5.42
CA ILE A 304 -1.46 -30.00 -4.14
C ILE A 304 -0.50 -29.21 -3.25
N ARG A 305 -0.91 -28.94 -2.03
CA ARG A 305 -0.06 -28.35 -0.99
C ARG A 305 -0.01 -29.25 0.24
N THR A 306 1.17 -29.36 0.82
CA THR A 306 1.37 -30.11 2.05
C THR A 306 1.77 -29.17 3.16
N ASN A 307 0.98 -29.11 4.22
CA ASN A 307 1.26 -28.35 5.43
C ASN A 307 1.62 -29.32 6.56
N ILE A 308 2.81 -29.14 7.10
CA ILE A 308 3.22 -29.86 8.32
C ILE A 308 2.81 -29.00 9.51
N ILE A 309 1.98 -29.55 10.35
CA ILE A 309 1.59 -28.93 11.62
C ILE A 309 2.02 -29.79 12.80
N HIS A 310 2.14 -29.16 13.95
CA HIS A 310 2.18 -29.84 15.24
C HIS A 310 1.25 -29.06 16.18
N LYS A 311 0.43 -29.78 16.90
CA LYS A 311 -0.33 -29.18 17.99
C LYS A 311 0.66 -28.67 19.02
N ASN A 312 0.57 -27.37 19.33
CA ASN A 312 1.35 -26.86 20.43
C ASN A 312 0.75 -27.38 21.72
N ILE A 313 1.41 -28.32 22.35
CA ILE A 313 0.98 -28.97 23.60
C ILE A 313 0.78 -27.94 24.73
N PHE A 314 1.50 -26.81 24.65
CA PHE A 314 1.47 -25.77 25.67
C PHE A 314 0.51 -24.62 25.35
N ALA A 315 -0.19 -24.65 24.25
CA ALA A 315 -1.10 -23.61 23.83
C ALA A 315 -2.41 -24.17 23.29
N ASN A 316 -3.53 -23.73 23.86
CA ASN A 316 -4.84 -23.82 23.23
C ASN A 316 -4.91 -22.87 22.02
N SER A 317 -3.96 -22.99 21.10
CA SER A 317 -3.96 -22.19 19.89
C SER A 317 -4.97 -22.79 18.93
N PRO A 318 -5.93 -22.02 18.41
CA PRO A 318 -6.80 -22.51 17.36
C PRO A 318 -5.89 -22.90 16.19
N ILE A 319 -5.97 -24.15 15.82
CA ILE A 319 -5.27 -24.71 14.67
C ILE A 319 -5.67 -23.87 13.46
N ARG A 320 -4.70 -23.45 12.65
CA ARG A 320 -4.99 -22.90 11.34
C ARG A 320 -5.99 -23.81 10.65
N THR A 321 -7.06 -23.26 10.10
CA THR A 321 -7.92 -24.07 9.23
C THR A 321 -7.04 -24.65 8.13
N ILE A 322 -7.27 -25.90 7.74
CA ILE A 322 -6.45 -26.59 6.72
C ILE A 322 -6.27 -25.73 5.48
N THR A 323 -7.28 -24.97 5.09
CA THR A 323 -7.31 -24.10 3.91
C THR A 323 -6.80 -22.67 4.14
N HIS A 324 -6.26 -22.33 5.32
CA HIS A 324 -5.84 -20.97 5.67
C HIS A 324 -4.88 -20.35 4.65
N ASP A 325 -3.83 -21.09 4.30
CA ASP A 325 -2.78 -20.57 3.41
C ASP A 325 -3.29 -20.35 1.98
N LEU A 326 -4.17 -21.24 1.49
CA LEU A 326 -4.82 -21.07 0.19
C LEU A 326 -5.80 -19.89 0.19
N LYS A 327 -6.59 -19.74 1.26
CA LYS A 327 -7.48 -18.57 1.43
C LYS A 327 -6.70 -17.26 1.42
N ARG A 328 -5.58 -17.20 2.15
CA ARG A 328 -4.73 -16.03 2.19
C ARG A 328 -4.18 -15.68 0.81
N MET A 329 -3.61 -16.65 0.14
CA MET A 329 -3.04 -16.45 -1.19
C MET A 329 -4.10 -16.04 -2.21
N ALA A 330 -5.27 -16.70 -2.19
CA ALA A 330 -6.37 -16.35 -3.07
C ALA A 330 -6.89 -14.92 -2.78
N SER A 331 -6.99 -14.50 -1.51
CA SER A 331 -7.38 -13.13 -1.14
C SER A 331 -6.40 -12.08 -1.66
N LEU A 332 -5.09 -12.32 -1.52
CA LEU A 332 -4.05 -11.40 -2.01
C LEU A 332 -4.03 -11.33 -3.55
N ARG A 333 -4.17 -12.47 -4.23
CA ARG A 333 -4.23 -12.52 -5.70
C ARG A 333 -5.52 -11.92 -6.26
N ARG A 334 -6.62 -12.01 -5.50
CA ARG A 334 -7.89 -11.39 -5.88
C ARG A 334 -7.80 -9.87 -5.91
N LEU A 335 -7.04 -9.25 -5.02
CA LEU A 335 -6.81 -7.80 -5.05
C LEU A 335 -6.18 -7.37 -6.38
N GLN A 336 -5.26 -8.16 -6.93
CA GLN A 336 -4.60 -7.88 -8.20
C GLN A 336 -5.45 -8.25 -9.44
N GLY A 337 -6.77 -8.22 -9.29
CA GLY A 337 -7.70 -8.55 -10.37
C GLY A 337 -7.60 -7.60 -11.56
N ILE A 338 -7.78 -6.33 -11.29
CA ILE A 338 -7.55 -5.24 -12.24
C ILE A 338 -6.68 -4.22 -11.53
N THR A 339 -5.54 -3.91 -12.13
CA THR A 339 -4.62 -2.88 -11.65
C THR A 339 -4.59 -1.73 -12.64
N THR A 340 -4.75 -0.52 -12.14
CA THR A 340 -4.78 0.71 -12.91
C THR A 340 -3.88 1.74 -12.27
N ASN A 341 -2.97 2.31 -13.04
CA ASN A 341 -2.13 3.42 -12.61
C ASN A 341 -2.76 4.73 -13.05
N VAL A 342 -2.94 5.66 -12.14
CA VAL A 342 -3.47 6.98 -12.43
C VAL A 342 -2.49 8.06 -11.98
N GLN A 343 -2.35 9.10 -12.79
CA GLN A 343 -1.67 10.34 -12.41
C GLN A 343 -2.71 11.43 -12.19
N VAL A 344 -2.64 12.06 -11.03
CA VAL A 344 -3.54 13.14 -10.61
C VAL A 344 -2.74 14.32 -10.10
N PHE A 345 -3.38 15.49 -9.97
CA PHE A 345 -2.78 16.59 -9.23
C PHE A 345 -2.52 16.18 -7.78
N GLY A 346 -1.35 16.55 -7.28
CA GLY A 346 -0.88 16.10 -5.99
C GLY A 346 -1.67 16.68 -4.81
N LEU A 347 -1.97 15.80 -3.86
CA LEU A 347 -2.42 16.14 -2.51
C LEU A 347 -1.67 15.24 -1.51
N LEU A 348 -1.15 15.82 -0.45
CA LEU A 348 -0.42 15.09 0.61
C LEU A 348 -1.31 14.10 1.38
N ASP A 349 -2.60 14.27 1.29
CA ASP A 349 -3.62 13.44 1.96
C ASP A 349 -3.84 12.10 1.25
N TYR A 350 -3.41 11.96 -0.01
CA TYR A 350 -3.52 10.69 -0.70
C TYR A 350 -2.53 9.70 -0.11
N SER A 351 -3.01 8.52 0.24
CA SER A 351 -2.20 7.53 0.94
C SER A 351 -2.63 6.10 0.62
N VAL A 352 -1.70 5.18 0.78
CA VAL A 352 -1.94 3.75 0.60
C VAL A 352 -2.98 3.23 1.62
N GLY A 353 -3.81 2.29 1.18
CA GLY A 353 -4.90 1.73 2.00
C GLY A 353 -6.20 2.54 1.97
N GLN A 354 -6.21 3.72 1.33
CA GLN A 354 -7.44 4.46 1.05
C GLN A 354 -8.17 3.85 -0.15
N THR A 355 -9.48 4.08 -0.23
CA THR A 355 -10.29 3.69 -1.38
C THR A 355 -10.71 4.90 -2.18
N PHE A 356 -10.67 4.76 -3.51
CA PHE A 356 -11.05 5.77 -4.48
C PHE A 356 -12.12 5.22 -5.41
N ASN A 357 -12.98 6.09 -5.90
CA ASN A 357 -13.93 5.76 -6.94
C ASN A 357 -13.44 6.31 -8.27
N LEU A 358 -13.37 5.49 -9.32
CA LEU A 358 -13.04 5.91 -10.67
C LEU A 358 -14.30 5.99 -11.51
N VAL A 359 -14.47 7.09 -12.24
CA VAL A 359 -15.48 7.26 -13.27
C VAL A 359 -14.77 7.46 -14.60
N ILE A 360 -14.86 6.44 -15.45
CA ILE A 360 -14.18 6.40 -16.74
C ILE A 360 -15.24 6.36 -17.83
N TYR A 361 -15.16 7.31 -18.75
CA TYR A 361 -16.08 7.37 -19.89
C TYR A 361 -15.52 6.57 -21.07
N LYS A 362 -16.42 5.89 -21.81
CA LYS A 362 -16.07 5.14 -23.04
C LYS A 362 -15.61 6.09 -24.13
N ASP A 363 -14.53 5.74 -24.81
CA ASP A 363 -14.06 6.46 -26.01
C ASP A 363 -14.83 5.96 -27.26
N THR A 364 -16.15 6.25 -27.38
CA THR A 364 -16.94 5.87 -28.55
C THR A 364 -17.23 7.09 -29.44
N SER A 365 -17.13 6.90 -30.75
CA SER A 365 -17.42 7.93 -31.76
C SER A 365 -18.93 8.12 -32.07
N GLU A 366 -19.80 7.28 -31.52
CA GLU A 366 -21.24 7.25 -31.77
C GLU A 366 -22.05 8.05 -30.74
N TYR A 367 -21.89 9.37 -30.75
CA TYR A 367 -22.37 10.27 -29.70
C TYR A 367 -23.71 10.95 -29.99
N LYS A 368 -24.65 10.36 -30.66
CA LYS A 368 -25.80 11.21 -31.02
C LYS A 368 -26.96 11.26 -30.02
N GLU A 369 -27.16 10.28 -29.15
CA GLU A 369 -28.37 10.25 -28.27
C GLU A 369 -28.24 9.52 -26.94
N SER A 370 -27.02 9.25 -26.41
CA SER A 370 -26.86 8.50 -25.13
C SER A 370 -26.86 9.44 -23.94
N THR A 371 -27.49 9.01 -22.86
CA THR A 371 -27.40 9.65 -21.52
C THR A 371 -25.99 9.50 -20.94
N ASP A 372 -25.58 10.42 -20.07
CA ASP A 372 -24.24 10.37 -19.45
C ASP A 372 -23.94 9.03 -18.74
N GLU A 373 -24.96 8.36 -18.20
CA GLU A 373 -24.84 7.04 -17.56
C GLU A 373 -24.48 5.91 -18.54
N GLN A 374 -24.97 5.96 -19.79
CA GLN A 374 -24.67 4.97 -20.83
C GLN A 374 -23.25 5.09 -21.38
N MET A 375 -22.56 6.19 -21.09
CA MET A 375 -21.20 6.44 -21.54
C MET A 375 -20.13 5.91 -20.59
N ILE A 376 -20.48 5.45 -19.40
CA ILE A 376 -19.53 4.98 -18.41
C ILE A 376 -19.01 3.59 -18.77
N ASP A 377 -17.69 3.40 -18.67
CA ASP A 377 -17.08 2.09 -18.76
C ASP A 377 -17.27 1.34 -17.42
N GLU A 378 -18.23 0.43 -17.37
CA GLU A 378 -18.59 -0.33 -16.18
C GLU A 378 -17.52 -1.33 -15.74
N VAL A 379 -16.61 -1.70 -16.67
CA VAL A 379 -15.50 -2.61 -16.35
C VAL A 379 -14.38 -1.88 -15.64
N LEU A 380 -14.02 -0.69 -16.12
CA LEU A 380 -12.92 0.09 -15.53
C LEU A 380 -13.39 1.05 -14.44
N SER A 381 -14.65 1.48 -14.44
CA SER A 381 -15.19 2.32 -13.37
C SER A 381 -15.46 1.53 -12.10
N GLY A 382 -15.69 2.23 -10.98
CA GLY A 382 -16.04 1.66 -9.69
C GLY A 382 -15.01 1.94 -8.60
N LYS A 383 -15.16 1.24 -7.48
CA LYS A 383 -14.34 1.40 -6.29
C LYS A 383 -13.03 0.62 -6.39
N TYR A 384 -11.94 1.27 -6.04
CA TYR A 384 -10.57 0.75 -6.03
C TYR A 384 -9.91 0.98 -4.68
N LEU A 385 -8.95 0.12 -4.34
CA LEU A 385 -8.03 0.30 -3.21
C LEU A 385 -6.70 0.83 -3.73
N ALA A 386 -6.13 1.86 -3.11
CA ALA A 386 -4.77 2.31 -3.39
C ALA A 386 -3.76 1.33 -2.81
N THR A 387 -2.98 0.69 -3.67
CA THR A 387 -1.94 -0.28 -3.33
C THR A 387 -0.57 0.33 -3.28
N SER A 388 -0.31 1.37 -4.08
CA SER A 388 0.93 2.14 -4.04
C SER A 388 0.63 3.61 -4.32
N VAL A 389 1.33 4.51 -3.65
CA VAL A 389 1.22 5.96 -3.83
C VAL A 389 2.62 6.56 -3.95
N HIS A 390 2.85 7.30 -5.01
CA HIS A 390 4.07 8.04 -5.26
C HIS A 390 3.77 9.52 -5.37
N HIS A 391 4.22 10.29 -4.40
CA HIS A 391 4.19 11.75 -4.42
C HIS A 391 5.44 12.28 -5.10
N LYS A 392 5.28 12.94 -6.24
CA LYS A 392 6.35 13.59 -6.99
C LYS A 392 6.22 15.09 -6.88
N ILE A 393 7.06 15.69 -6.04
CA ILE A 393 7.05 17.11 -5.73
C ILE A 393 8.26 17.76 -6.36
N THR A 394 8.04 18.74 -7.24
CA THR A 394 9.08 19.58 -7.82
C THR A 394 8.90 21.03 -7.37
N LYS A 395 9.78 21.92 -7.71
CA LYS A 395 9.63 23.36 -7.40
C LYS A 395 8.42 24.01 -8.08
N LYS A 396 7.91 23.41 -9.16
CA LYS A 396 6.84 24.01 -9.97
C LYS A 396 5.55 23.24 -9.90
N ASP A 397 5.64 21.91 -9.84
CA ASP A 397 4.52 21.01 -10.02
C ASP A 397 4.52 19.95 -8.93
N TYR A 398 3.32 19.56 -8.51
CA TYR A 398 3.14 18.43 -7.63
C TYR A 398 2.10 17.47 -8.24
N PHE A 399 2.55 16.26 -8.51
CA PHE A 399 1.71 15.17 -9.02
C PHE A 399 1.75 13.98 -8.06
N THR A 400 0.66 13.26 -8.01
CA THR A 400 0.61 11.97 -7.32
C THR A 400 0.29 10.88 -8.34
N HIS A 401 1.12 9.85 -8.37
CA HIS A 401 0.88 8.61 -9.10
C HIS A 401 0.32 7.59 -8.13
N ILE A 402 -0.84 7.03 -8.43
CA ILE A 402 -1.52 6.07 -7.55
C ILE A 402 -1.74 4.78 -8.32
N GLU A 403 -1.24 3.67 -7.80
CA GLU A 403 -1.63 2.35 -8.24
C GLU A 403 -2.92 1.95 -7.52
N LEU A 404 -3.94 1.68 -8.30
CA LEU A 404 -5.27 1.36 -7.85
C LEU A 404 -5.62 -0.06 -8.27
N SER A 405 -6.03 -0.89 -7.32
CA SER A 405 -6.40 -2.27 -7.57
C SER A 405 -7.83 -2.55 -7.14
N LYS A 406 -8.52 -3.41 -7.90
CA LYS A 406 -9.86 -3.88 -7.53
C LYS A 406 -10.03 -5.38 -7.75
N ASN A 407 -10.92 -5.95 -6.93
CA ASN A 407 -11.22 -7.38 -6.89
C ASN A 407 -12.58 -7.73 -7.52
N SER A 408 -13.32 -6.77 -8.04
CA SER A 408 -14.71 -6.93 -8.48
C SER A 408 -15.14 -5.81 -9.42
N PHE A 409 -16.25 -5.99 -10.16
CA PHE A 409 -16.82 -4.96 -11.04
C PHE A 409 -18.20 -4.50 -10.58
N ASP A 410 -18.64 -3.36 -11.12
CA ASP A 410 -20.04 -2.93 -11.02
C ASP A 410 -20.94 -3.49 -12.15
N LYS A 411 -20.33 -3.97 -13.24
CA LYS A 411 -21.07 -4.52 -14.38
C LYS A 411 -21.89 -5.73 -13.98
N ASN A 412 -23.16 -5.75 -14.39
CA ASN A 412 -24.01 -6.91 -14.29
C ASN A 412 -23.58 -7.93 -15.36
N LEU A 413 -23.15 -9.13 -14.96
CA LEU A 413 -22.64 -10.15 -15.88
C LEU A 413 -23.76 -11.01 -16.46
N ASP A 414 -25.01 -10.82 -16.01
CA ASP A 414 -26.20 -11.58 -16.44
C ASP A 414 -26.95 -10.87 -17.58
N GLU A 415 -26.45 -9.72 -18.01
CA GLU A 415 -26.87 -8.98 -19.22
C GLU A 415 -25.80 -9.05 -20.32
#